data_d18c6a90b2ad8dfeadf1e9d4530a578d
#
_entry.id   d18c6a90b2ad8dfeadf1e9d4530a578d
#
_cell.length_a   1.000
_cell.length_b   1.000
_cell.length_c   1.000
_cell.angle_alpha   90.00
_cell.angle_beta   90.00
_cell.angle_gamma   90.00
#
_symmetry.space_group_name_H-M   'P 1'
#
loop_
_entity.id
_entity.type
_entity.pdbx_description
1 polymer ?
#
loop_
_entity_poly.entity_id
_entity_poly.type
_entity_poly.pdbx_seq_one_letter_code
_entity_poly.pdbx_strand_id
1 'polypeptide(L)'
;MSMAPQELEKSASKYAASAIRADSQGAAGMAIVDYQKASDTLMKLIRLYPTSSLNKIYMQSYQKYQERIKALKETRGDIEPVVDPNASPEEQKKALAKAQPQKDDGNDLEDLVMKEKPDVKWSEVIGLEDAKGALRESIVYPSKRPDLFPLGWPRGMLLYGPPGTGKTMLAAATANELDGYFINVDAASMMSKWLGEAEKNVSKLFNMARKYNEREGKPVILFIDEVDSLLGDRNSEVGGEIRAKNQFLSELDGVNGKGKETMMYVIGATNKPWSLDEPFLRRFQKRIYVSLPNQDARHKLFEQYTNPLKKSARFNLVTLAKQFDGYSASDIKDVCQGAQLLVVNELFKSSTYHEPVEGETPQDPRELTMADFKDIKAKRKPSVSI
;
A
#
# COMPACT_ATOMS: atom_id res chain seq x y z
N MET A 1 25.07 22.14 9.65
CA MET A 1 25.85 21.79 10.87
C MET A 1 26.75 20.61 10.52
N SER A 2 28.08 20.77 10.72
CA SER A 2 29.03 19.66 10.46
C SER A 2 28.82 18.60 11.54
N MET A 3 28.48 17.38 11.17
CA MET A 3 28.42 16.25 12.12
C MET A 3 29.78 16.03 12.74
N ALA A 4 29.86 15.89 14.07
CA ALA A 4 31.13 15.62 14.76
C ALA A 4 31.73 14.29 14.27
N PRO A 5 33.07 14.14 14.19
CA PRO A 5 33.73 12.91 13.72
C PRO A 5 33.22 11.66 14.41
N GLN A 6 32.95 11.76 15.72
CA GLN A 6 32.42 10.65 16.55
C GLN A 6 31.03 10.16 16.14
N GLU A 7 30.17 11.04 15.62
CA GLU A 7 28.82 10.65 15.14
C GLU A 7 28.89 9.87 13.83
N LEU A 8 29.76 10.28 12.91
CA LEU A 8 30.01 9.56 11.66
C LEU A 8 30.65 8.18 11.94
N GLU A 9 31.63 8.13 12.85
CA GLU A 9 32.24 6.87 13.26
C GLU A 9 31.24 5.91 13.89
N LYS A 10 30.38 6.40 14.78
CA LYS A 10 29.30 5.61 15.41
C LYS A 10 28.29 5.11 14.37
N SER A 11 27.98 5.92 13.37
CA SER A 11 27.10 5.54 12.25
C SER A 11 27.73 4.46 11.37
N ALA A 12 29.02 4.61 11.02
CA ALA A 12 29.75 3.59 10.25
C ALA A 12 29.83 2.26 11.00
N SER A 13 30.10 2.28 12.30
CA SER A 13 30.13 1.09 13.16
C SER A 13 28.76 0.42 13.26
N LYS A 14 27.68 1.19 13.34
CA LYS A 14 26.30 0.67 13.36
C LYS A 14 25.95 -0.06 12.06
N TYR A 15 26.27 0.52 10.90
CA TYR A 15 26.04 -0.12 9.60
C TYR A 15 26.91 -1.37 9.43
N ALA A 16 28.18 -1.34 9.85
CA ALA A 16 29.05 -2.51 9.81
C ALA A 16 28.54 -3.64 10.69
N ALA A 17 28.06 -3.35 11.90
CA ALA A 17 27.49 -4.36 12.80
C ALA A 17 26.20 -4.98 12.21
N SER A 18 25.34 -4.17 11.57
CA SER A 18 24.15 -4.64 10.87
C SER A 18 24.52 -5.53 9.68
N ALA A 19 25.52 -5.12 8.89
CA ALA A 19 26.00 -5.88 7.73
C ALA A 19 26.54 -7.26 8.13
N ILE A 20 27.38 -7.31 9.18
CA ILE A 20 27.95 -8.58 9.69
C ILE A 20 26.84 -9.52 10.19
N ARG A 21 25.81 -8.97 10.86
CA ARG A 21 24.67 -9.76 11.34
C ARG A 21 23.84 -10.32 10.19
N ALA A 22 23.54 -9.51 9.17
CA ALA A 22 22.83 -9.94 7.98
C ALA A 22 23.64 -11.00 7.18
N ASP A 23 24.96 -10.81 7.08
CA ASP A 23 25.88 -11.75 6.43
C ASP A 23 25.89 -13.12 7.13
N SER A 24 25.98 -13.12 8.47
CA SER A 24 25.93 -14.37 9.27
C SER A 24 24.60 -15.11 9.20
N GLN A 25 23.51 -14.40 8.86
CA GLN A 25 22.16 -14.95 8.69
C GLN A 25 21.89 -15.39 7.24
N GLY A 26 22.86 -15.29 6.33
CA GLY A 26 22.71 -15.63 4.91
C GLY A 26 21.90 -14.61 4.10
N ALA A 27 21.55 -13.46 4.68
CA ALA A 27 20.82 -12.38 4.02
C ALA A 27 21.76 -11.50 3.19
N ALA A 28 22.40 -12.08 2.16
CA ALA A 28 23.47 -11.46 1.37
C ALA A 28 23.08 -10.10 0.76
N GLY A 29 21.82 -9.91 0.32
CA GLY A 29 21.35 -8.65 -0.21
C GLY A 29 21.36 -7.51 0.81
N MET A 30 20.89 -7.75 2.03
CA MET A 30 20.93 -6.77 3.12
C MET A 30 22.37 -6.51 3.59
N ALA A 31 23.20 -7.56 3.66
CA ALA A 31 24.60 -7.43 4.02
C ALA A 31 25.36 -6.51 3.04
N ILE A 32 25.18 -6.66 1.73
CA ILE A 32 25.80 -5.82 0.70
C ILE A 32 25.41 -4.36 0.88
N VAL A 33 24.13 -4.07 1.07
CA VAL A 33 23.62 -2.69 1.26
C VAL A 33 24.22 -2.04 2.51
N ASP A 34 24.28 -2.75 3.61
CA ASP A 34 24.79 -2.21 4.87
C ASP A 34 26.32 -2.09 4.86
N TYR A 35 27.07 -3.02 4.23
CA TYR A 35 28.48 -2.85 3.99
C TYR A 35 28.77 -1.65 3.08
N GLN A 36 27.93 -1.38 2.07
CA GLN A 36 28.09 -0.20 1.21
C GLN A 36 27.89 1.10 2.00
N LYS A 37 26.84 1.19 2.83
CA LYS A 37 26.60 2.38 3.70
C LYS A 37 27.74 2.60 4.70
N ALA A 38 28.28 1.53 5.28
CA ALA A 38 29.46 1.61 6.16
C ALA A 38 30.66 2.16 5.39
N SER A 39 30.94 1.65 4.19
CA SER A 39 32.02 2.08 3.31
C SER A 39 31.90 3.56 2.93
N ASP A 40 30.73 4.01 2.51
CA ASP A 40 30.46 5.39 2.11
C ASP A 40 30.65 6.36 3.29
N THR A 41 30.23 5.94 4.49
CA THR A 41 30.40 6.74 5.72
C THR A 41 31.87 6.85 6.12
N LEU A 42 32.67 5.78 5.99
CA LEU A 42 34.10 5.80 6.24
C LEU A 42 34.85 6.72 5.24
N MET A 43 34.50 6.64 3.94
CA MET A 43 35.07 7.51 2.92
C MET A 43 34.73 8.98 3.17
N LYS A 44 33.51 9.27 3.64
CA LYS A 44 33.11 10.62 4.04
C LYS A 44 33.91 11.11 5.23
N LEU A 45 34.19 10.27 6.22
CA LEU A 45 35.07 10.56 7.36
C LEU A 45 36.49 10.93 6.90
N ILE A 46 37.11 10.09 6.06
CA ILE A 46 38.46 10.31 5.53
C ILE A 46 38.53 11.63 4.75
N ARG A 47 37.52 11.95 3.93
CA ARG A 47 37.48 13.21 3.16
C ARG A 47 37.30 14.45 4.02
N LEU A 48 36.49 14.38 5.07
CA LEU A 48 36.22 15.52 5.96
C LEU A 48 37.37 15.77 6.95
N TYR A 49 38.11 14.70 7.33
CA TYR A 49 39.19 14.78 8.33
C TYR A 49 40.46 14.11 7.80
N PRO A 50 41.11 14.70 6.77
CA PRO A 50 42.25 14.08 6.10
C PRO A 50 43.50 13.91 6.97
N THR A 51 43.62 14.68 8.05
CA THR A 51 44.77 14.67 8.99
C THR A 51 44.57 13.74 10.19
N SER A 52 43.46 12.99 10.25
CA SER A 52 43.17 12.09 11.38
C SER A 52 44.12 10.88 11.38
N SER A 53 44.70 10.58 12.56
CA SER A 53 45.53 9.38 12.77
C SER A 53 44.80 8.06 12.54
N LEU A 54 43.45 8.09 12.61
CA LEU A 54 42.59 6.94 12.41
C LEU A 54 42.30 6.61 10.93
N ASN A 55 42.67 7.48 9.99
CA ASN A 55 42.40 7.28 8.57
C ASN A 55 42.98 5.99 8.01
N LYS A 56 44.11 5.52 8.54
CA LYS A 56 44.70 4.23 8.15
C LYS A 56 43.80 3.06 8.52
N ILE A 57 43.18 3.12 9.71
CA ILE A 57 42.24 2.09 10.21
C ILE A 57 40.95 2.14 9.42
N TYR A 58 40.44 3.36 9.14
CA TYR A 58 39.20 3.51 8.33
C TYR A 58 39.41 3.00 6.91
N MET A 59 40.55 3.23 6.29
CA MET A 59 40.87 2.72 4.96
C MET A 59 40.98 1.20 4.94
N GLN A 60 41.60 0.59 5.95
CA GLN A 60 41.64 -0.90 6.07
C GLN A 60 40.24 -1.49 6.23
N SER A 61 39.38 -0.87 7.03
CA SER A 61 37.99 -1.31 7.20
C SER A 61 37.20 -1.15 5.90
N TYR A 62 37.38 -0.06 5.19
CA TYR A 62 36.78 0.18 3.87
C TYR A 62 37.18 -0.92 2.88
N GLN A 63 38.46 -1.26 2.77
CA GLN A 63 38.94 -2.32 1.87
C GLN A 63 38.30 -3.67 2.21
N LYS A 64 38.28 -4.07 3.49
CA LYS A 64 37.63 -5.30 3.94
C LYS A 64 36.15 -5.37 3.58
N TYR A 65 35.43 -4.27 3.71
CA TYR A 65 34.00 -4.23 3.35
C TYR A 65 33.81 -4.34 1.84
N GLN A 66 34.66 -3.69 1.02
CA GLN A 66 34.61 -3.81 -0.44
C GLN A 66 34.94 -5.24 -0.92
N GLU A 67 35.94 -5.89 -0.34
CA GLU A 67 36.27 -7.29 -0.63
C GLU A 67 35.11 -8.22 -0.27
N ARG A 68 34.43 -7.98 0.88
CA ARG A 68 33.27 -8.79 1.27
C ARG A 68 32.08 -8.58 0.37
N ILE A 69 31.79 -7.32 -0.04
CA ILE A 69 30.76 -7.00 -1.04
C ILE A 69 31.04 -7.75 -2.34
N LYS A 70 32.28 -7.74 -2.81
CA LYS A 70 32.68 -8.46 -4.03
C LYS A 70 32.45 -9.97 -3.90
N ALA A 71 32.88 -10.57 -2.81
CA ALA A 71 32.68 -12.00 -2.55
C ALA A 71 31.19 -12.39 -2.47
N LEU A 72 30.36 -11.55 -1.84
CA LEU A 72 28.91 -11.79 -1.76
C LEU A 72 28.20 -11.63 -3.11
N LYS A 73 28.67 -10.75 -3.99
CA LYS A 73 28.20 -10.59 -5.37
C LYS A 73 28.59 -11.79 -6.24
N GLU A 74 29.83 -12.25 -6.14
CA GLU A 74 30.35 -13.42 -6.88
C GLU A 74 29.60 -14.72 -6.51
N THR A 75 29.23 -14.89 -5.26
CA THR A 75 28.43 -16.04 -4.79
C THR A 75 27.01 -16.04 -5.37
N ARG A 76 26.51 -14.88 -5.85
CA ARG A 76 25.20 -14.72 -6.50
C ARG A 76 25.22 -14.92 -8.02
N GLY A 77 26.39 -15.12 -8.64
CA GLY A 77 26.50 -15.36 -10.09
C GLY A 77 26.34 -14.10 -10.97
N ASP A 78 26.57 -12.91 -10.43
CA ASP A 78 26.64 -11.67 -11.21
C ASP A 78 27.99 -11.62 -11.95
N ILE A 79 28.00 -12.08 -13.20
CA ILE A 79 29.16 -12.00 -14.10
C ILE A 79 29.20 -10.58 -14.67
N GLU A 80 30.17 -9.77 -14.25
CA GLU A 80 30.49 -8.50 -14.95
C GLU A 80 31.01 -8.84 -16.37
N PRO A 81 30.51 -8.16 -17.44
CA PRO A 81 31.03 -8.39 -18.79
C PRO A 81 32.48 -7.91 -18.88
N VAL A 82 33.36 -8.80 -19.29
CA VAL A 82 34.76 -8.46 -19.59
C VAL A 82 34.80 -7.61 -20.85
N VAL A 83 35.13 -6.33 -20.71
CA VAL A 83 35.33 -5.42 -21.83
C VAL A 83 36.76 -5.64 -22.36
N ASP A 84 36.90 -5.95 -23.63
CA ASP A 84 38.22 -6.10 -24.29
C ASP A 84 38.98 -4.74 -24.22
N PRO A 85 40.16 -4.68 -23.61
CA PRO A 85 40.92 -3.44 -23.48
C PRO A 85 41.36 -2.81 -24.80
N ASN A 86 41.31 -3.58 -25.91
CA ASN A 86 41.76 -3.14 -27.24
C ASN A 86 40.61 -2.75 -28.19
N ALA A 87 39.35 -2.71 -27.73
CA ALA A 87 38.21 -2.28 -28.53
C ALA A 87 38.19 -0.76 -28.75
N SER A 88 37.70 -0.32 -29.90
CA SER A 88 37.63 1.10 -30.24
C SER A 88 36.70 1.87 -29.30
N PRO A 89 36.89 3.23 -29.11
CA PRO A 89 36.06 4.03 -28.22
C PRO A 89 34.56 3.99 -28.52
N GLU A 90 34.16 3.73 -29.76
CA GLU A 90 32.76 3.56 -30.18
C GLU A 90 32.20 2.17 -29.83
N GLU A 91 33.03 1.13 -29.95
CA GLU A 91 32.67 -0.24 -29.55
C GLU A 91 32.61 -0.39 -28.03
N GLN A 92 33.51 0.28 -27.31
CA GLN A 92 33.46 0.38 -25.85
C GLN A 92 32.22 1.13 -25.38
N LYS A 93 31.83 2.24 -26.05
CA LYS A 93 30.55 2.94 -25.77
C LYS A 93 29.33 2.10 -26.12
N LYS A 94 29.36 1.32 -27.20
CA LYS A 94 28.27 0.42 -27.57
C LYS A 94 28.20 -0.82 -26.65
N ALA A 95 29.31 -1.33 -26.20
CA ALA A 95 29.40 -2.40 -25.21
C ALA A 95 28.93 -1.94 -23.81
N LEU A 96 29.34 -0.74 -23.37
CA LEU A 96 28.84 -0.09 -22.16
C LEU A 96 27.36 0.28 -22.24
N ALA A 97 26.85 0.69 -23.40
CA ALA A 97 25.44 0.96 -23.60
C ALA A 97 24.59 -0.31 -23.69
N LYS A 98 25.18 -1.46 -24.13
CA LYS A 98 24.54 -2.79 -24.07
C LYS A 98 24.74 -3.52 -22.73
N ALA A 99 25.77 -3.12 -21.97
CA ALA A 99 26.13 -3.70 -20.67
C ALA A 99 25.63 -2.85 -19.48
N GLN A 100 24.88 -1.78 -19.72
CA GLN A 100 23.99 -1.30 -18.65
C GLN A 100 22.96 -2.42 -18.47
N PRO A 101 22.97 -3.17 -17.35
CA PRO A 101 21.85 -4.00 -17.02
C PRO A 101 20.68 -3.01 -17.04
N GLN A 102 19.67 -3.27 -17.85
CA GLN A 102 18.34 -2.85 -17.46
C GLN A 102 18.22 -3.47 -16.06
N LYS A 103 18.51 -2.68 -15.03
CA LYS A 103 18.11 -3.02 -13.68
C LYS A 103 16.65 -3.35 -13.84
N ASP A 104 16.34 -4.59 -13.58
CA ASP A 104 14.98 -5.06 -13.46
C ASP A 104 14.46 -4.44 -12.16
N ASP A 105 14.33 -3.09 -12.19
CA ASP A 105 13.71 -2.27 -11.16
C ASP A 105 12.21 -2.57 -11.05
N GLY A 106 11.74 -3.57 -11.81
CA GLY A 106 10.37 -4.08 -11.78
C GLY A 106 10.06 -4.90 -10.53
N ASN A 107 11.05 -5.61 -9.98
CA ASN A 107 10.78 -6.55 -8.88
C ASN A 107 10.38 -5.84 -7.58
N ASP A 108 10.98 -4.70 -7.23
CA ASP A 108 10.67 -4.00 -5.98
C ASP A 108 9.30 -3.30 -6.01
N LEU A 109 8.80 -2.94 -7.19
CA LEU A 109 7.45 -2.39 -7.39
C LEU A 109 6.42 -3.51 -7.54
N GLU A 110 6.82 -4.63 -8.13
CA GLU A 110 5.96 -5.80 -8.28
C GLU A 110 5.55 -6.40 -6.93
N ASP A 111 6.40 -6.30 -5.92
CA ASP A 111 6.11 -6.72 -4.55
C ASP A 111 5.16 -5.77 -3.79
N LEU A 112 5.04 -4.51 -4.24
CA LEU A 112 4.12 -3.51 -3.66
C LEU A 112 2.77 -3.46 -4.37
N VAL A 113 2.68 -4.09 -5.52
CA VAL A 113 1.48 -4.16 -6.33
C VAL A 113 0.79 -5.49 -6.05
N MET A 114 -0.30 -5.46 -5.32
CA MET A 114 -1.20 -6.61 -5.25
C MET A 114 -1.72 -6.90 -6.65
N LYS A 115 -1.09 -7.87 -7.34
CA LYS A 115 -1.45 -8.34 -8.69
C LYS A 115 -2.68 -9.25 -8.70
N GLU A 116 -3.33 -9.40 -7.58
CA GLU A 116 -4.47 -10.29 -7.47
C GLU A 116 -5.71 -9.60 -8.04
N LYS A 117 -6.38 -10.32 -8.94
CA LYS A 117 -7.74 -9.98 -9.32
C LYS A 117 -8.57 -9.99 -8.04
N PRO A 118 -9.14 -8.85 -7.62
CA PRO A 118 -9.86 -8.81 -6.35
C PRO A 118 -11.08 -9.72 -6.44
N ASP A 119 -11.20 -10.64 -5.51
CA ASP A 119 -12.37 -11.54 -5.40
C ASP A 119 -13.54 -10.87 -4.64
N VAL A 120 -13.66 -9.55 -4.75
CA VAL A 120 -14.71 -8.77 -4.10
C VAL A 120 -15.80 -8.45 -5.10
N LYS A 121 -17.01 -8.96 -4.85
CA LYS A 121 -18.19 -8.70 -5.70
C LYS A 121 -18.95 -7.45 -5.25
N TRP A 122 -19.62 -6.78 -6.18
CA TRP A 122 -20.51 -5.66 -5.87
C TRP A 122 -21.60 -5.98 -4.84
N SER A 123 -22.07 -7.23 -4.81
CA SER A 123 -23.06 -7.71 -3.83
C SER A 123 -22.52 -7.77 -2.41
N GLU A 124 -21.20 -7.87 -2.24
CA GLU A 124 -20.54 -7.91 -0.93
C GLU A 124 -20.34 -6.50 -0.34
N VAL A 125 -20.35 -5.48 -1.19
CA VAL A 125 -20.32 -4.07 -0.75
C VAL A 125 -21.75 -3.68 -0.34
N ILE A 126 -22.03 -3.71 0.95
CA ILE A 126 -23.35 -3.43 1.49
C ILE A 126 -23.64 -1.94 1.51
N GLY A 127 -24.79 -1.53 0.96
CA GLY A 127 -25.20 -0.13 0.84
C GLY A 127 -24.36 0.62 -0.19
N LEU A 128 -24.14 1.91 0.04
CA LEU A 128 -23.34 2.81 -0.80
C LEU A 128 -23.88 2.93 -2.24
N GLU A 129 -25.19 2.86 -2.44
CA GLU A 129 -25.80 2.79 -3.78
C GLU A 129 -25.46 4.02 -4.63
N ASP A 130 -25.39 5.21 -4.03
CA ASP A 130 -25.00 6.45 -4.73
C ASP A 130 -23.54 6.39 -5.21
N ALA A 131 -22.64 5.89 -4.36
CA ALA A 131 -21.23 5.75 -4.70
C ALA A 131 -21.02 4.65 -5.77
N LYS A 132 -21.74 3.52 -5.66
CA LYS A 132 -21.76 2.47 -6.68
C LYS A 132 -22.29 3.02 -8.01
N GLY A 133 -23.40 3.75 -7.98
CA GLY A 133 -23.99 4.39 -9.17
C GLY A 133 -22.98 5.31 -9.87
N ALA A 134 -22.34 6.19 -9.10
CA ALA A 134 -21.33 7.11 -9.62
C ALA A 134 -20.12 6.39 -10.26
N LEU A 135 -19.65 5.26 -9.68
CA LEU A 135 -18.57 4.47 -10.26
C LEU A 135 -19.01 3.70 -11.51
N ARG A 136 -20.23 3.18 -11.54
CA ARG A 136 -20.80 2.56 -12.76
C ARG A 136 -20.83 3.54 -13.91
N GLU A 137 -21.35 4.75 -13.67
CA GLU A 137 -21.44 5.81 -14.69
C GLU A 137 -20.06 6.27 -15.18
N SER A 138 -19.09 6.36 -14.28
CA SER A 138 -17.77 6.93 -14.59
C SER A 138 -16.78 5.91 -15.14
N ILE A 139 -16.91 4.64 -14.80
CA ILE A 139 -15.94 3.59 -15.16
C ILE A 139 -16.60 2.46 -15.96
N VAL A 140 -17.67 1.84 -15.41
CA VAL A 140 -18.21 0.59 -15.98
C VAL A 140 -18.86 0.85 -17.33
N TYR A 141 -19.71 1.88 -17.43
CA TYR A 141 -20.39 2.18 -18.68
C TYR A 141 -19.44 2.63 -19.79
N PRO A 142 -18.48 3.56 -19.56
CA PRO A 142 -17.52 3.92 -20.57
C PRO A 142 -16.58 2.77 -20.99
N SER A 143 -16.23 1.88 -20.08
CA SER A 143 -15.41 0.70 -20.41
C SER A 143 -16.16 -0.32 -21.27
N LYS A 144 -17.48 -0.47 -21.07
CA LYS A 144 -18.33 -1.40 -21.85
C LYS A 144 -18.76 -0.79 -23.21
N ARG A 145 -19.05 0.51 -23.26
CA ARG A 145 -19.57 1.20 -24.44
C ARG A 145 -18.94 2.58 -24.61
N PRO A 146 -17.63 2.64 -24.97
CA PRO A 146 -16.92 3.91 -25.15
C PRO A 146 -17.50 4.78 -26.30
N ASP A 147 -18.17 4.15 -27.25
CA ASP A 147 -18.85 4.79 -28.37
C ASP A 147 -19.96 5.77 -27.93
N LEU A 148 -20.59 5.53 -26.77
CA LEU A 148 -21.64 6.41 -26.23
C LEU A 148 -21.10 7.68 -25.55
N PHE A 149 -19.79 7.81 -25.42
CA PHE A 149 -19.13 8.93 -24.72
C PHE A 149 -18.27 9.78 -25.69
N PRO A 150 -18.87 10.51 -26.64
CA PRO A 150 -18.12 11.29 -27.63
C PRO A 150 -17.27 12.41 -27.03
N LEU A 151 -17.67 12.94 -25.88
CA LEU A 151 -16.94 13.98 -25.15
C LEU A 151 -15.88 13.42 -24.18
N GLY A 152 -15.70 12.08 -24.13
CA GLY A 152 -14.85 11.41 -23.14
C GLY A 152 -15.57 11.18 -21.82
N TRP A 153 -14.83 10.64 -20.86
CA TRP A 153 -15.35 10.32 -19.51
C TRP A 153 -14.28 10.55 -18.45
N PRO A 154 -14.66 10.70 -17.15
CA PRO A 154 -13.72 10.86 -16.05
C PRO A 154 -12.79 9.64 -15.93
N ARG A 155 -11.50 9.88 -15.75
CA ARG A 155 -10.50 8.84 -15.49
C ARG A 155 -9.83 8.99 -14.14
N GLY A 156 -9.87 10.18 -13.55
CA GLY A 156 -9.46 10.48 -12.19
C GLY A 156 -10.67 10.62 -11.26
N MET A 157 -10.76 9.76 -10.24
CA MET A 157 -11.83 9.77 -9.25
C MET A 157 -11.28 9.85 -7.85
N LEU A 158 -11.95 10.59 -6.96
CA LEU A 158 -11.62 10.69 -5.55
C LEU A 158 -12.76 10.12 -4.71
N LEU A 159 -12.47 9.02 -3.99
CA LEU A 159 -13.34 8.52 -2.94
C LEU A 159 -12.97 9.20 -1.63
N TYR A 160 -13.92 9.87 -1.00
CA TYR A 160 -13.66 10.54 0.27
C TYR A 160 -14.77 10.28 1.27
N GLY A 161 -14.43 10.30 2.55
CA GLY A 161 -15.39 10.06 3.62
C GLY A 161 -14.75 9.44 4.85
N PRO A 162 -15.53 9.14 5.89
CA PRO A 162 -15.04 8.61 7.15
C PRO A 162 -14.23 7.32 6.99
N PRO A 163 -13.30 7.02 7.90
CA PRO A 163 -12.57 5.75 7.90
C PRO A 163 -13.52 4.57 8.12
N GLY A 164 -13.13 3.39 7.60
CA GLY A 164 -13.88 2.15 7.77
C GLY A 164 -15.20 2.06 7.01
N THR A 165 -15.46 2.96 6.04
CA THR A 165 -16.69 2.95 5.21
C THR A 165 -16.61 2.05 3.98
N GLY A 166 -15.43 1.45 3.69
CA GLY A 166 -15.27 0.50 2.59
C GLY A 166 -14.80 1.10 1.26
N LYS A 167 -14.10 2.25 1.27
CA LYS A 167 -13.55 2.90 0.06
C LYS A 167 -12.68 1.95 -0.79
N THR A 168 -11.73 1.27 -0.17
CA THR A 168 -10.86 0.29 -0.82
C THR A 168 -11.64 -0.90 -1.39
N MET A 169 -12.61 -1.41 -0.62
CA MET A 169 -13.47 -2.52 -1.04
C MET A 169 -14.35 -2.14 -2.24
N LEU A 170 -14.86 -0.90 -2.26
CA LEU A 170 -15.67 -0.37 -3.35
C LEU A 170 -14.86 -0.24 -4.66
N ALA A 171 -13.61 0.22 -4.58
CA ALA A 171 -12.70 0.31 -5.73
C ALA A 171 -12.32 -1.09 -6.26
N ALA A 172 -12.04 -2.04 -5.36
CA ALA A 172 -11.74 -3.43 -5.70
C ALA A 172 -12.94 -4.11 -6.38
N ALA A 173 -14.15 -3.93 -5.86
CA ALA A 173 -15.38 -4.46 -6.48
C ALA A 173 -15.63 -3.86 -7.87
N THR A 174 -15.24 -2.59 -8.09
CA THR A 174 -15.34 -1.96 -9.40
C THR A 174 -14.40 -2.62 -10.42
N ALA A 175 -13.17 -2.94 -10.03
CA ALA A 175 -12.23 -3.65 -10.89
C ALA A 175 -12.71 -5.06 -11.25
N ASN A 176 -13.28 -5.78 -10.27
CA ASN A 176 -13.84 -7.11 -10.49
C ASN A 176 -15.03 -7.09 -11.47
N GLU A 177 -15.93 -6.09 -11.37
CA GLU A 177 -17.05 -5.91 -12.30
C GLU A 177 -16.62 -5.72 -13.76
N LEU A 178 -15.41 -5.18 -13.98
CA LEU A 178 -14.85 -4.94 -15.30
C LEU A 178 -13.99 -6.11 -15.84
N ASP A 179 -13.78 -7.16 -15.06
CA ASP A 179 -12.73 -8.15 -15.34
C ASP A 179 -11.35 -7.48 -15.57
N GLY A 180 -11.12 -6.37 -14.86
CA GLY A 180 -9.94 -5.52 -14.99
C GLY A 180 -8.86 -5.82 -13.95
N TYR A 181 -7.69 -5.22 -14.16
CA TYR A 181 -6.59 -5.26 -13.19
C TYR A 181 -6.78 -4.23 -12.10
N PHE A 182 -6.50 -4.63 -10.87
CA PHE A 182 -6.52 -3.77 -9.69
C PHE A 182 -5.12 -3.63 -9.12
N ILE A 183 -4.59 -2.42 -9.18
CA ILE A 183 -3.28 -2.07 -8.64
C ILE A 183 -3.53 -1.25 -7.39
N ASN A 184 -3.29 -1.83 -6.22
CA ASN A 184 -3.47 -1.15 -4.93
C ASN A 184 -2.13 -0.64 -4.42
N VAL A 185 -2.05 0.65 -4.14
CA VAL A 185 -0.85 1.33 -3.66
C VAL A 185 -1.20 2.17 -2.43
N ASP A 186 -0.43 1.97 -1.37
CA ASP A 186 -0.46 2.85 -0.21
C ASP A 186 0.49 4.04 -0.42
N ALA A 187 -0.06 5.24 -0.45
CA ALA A 187 0.68 6.47 -0.69
C ALA A 187 1.76 6.72 0.40
N ALA A 188 1.48 6.41 1.65
CA ALA A 188 2.41 6.59 2.76
C ALA A 188 3.63 5.68 2.64
N SER A 189 3.43 4.40 2.31
CA SER A 189 4.51 3.44 2.05
C SER A 189 5.34 3.83 0.83
N MET A 190 4.70 4.38 -0.21
CA MET A 190 5.38 4.84 -1.40
C MET A 190 6.35 6.00 -1.11
N MET A 191 5.96 6.93 -0.23
CA MET A 191 6.80 8.07 0.14
C MET A 191 7.92 7.69 1.11
N SER A 192 7.65 6.84 2.11
CA SER A 192 8.60 6.51 3.18
C SER A 192 9.76 5.61 2.73
N LYS A 193 9.50 4.64 1.86
CA LYS A 193 10.51 3.68 1.38
C LYS A 193 11.47 4.28 0.34
N TRP A 194 11.11 5.42 -0.28
CA TRP A 194 11.78 5.91 -1.49
C TRP A 194 12.25 7.36 -1.40
N LEU A 195 12.69 7.77 -0.22
CA LEU A 195 13.33 9.06 0.00
C LEU A 195 14.51 9.26 -0.99
N GLY A 196 14.30 10.08 -2.03
CA GLY A 196 15.26 10.38 -3.10
C GLY A 196 14.90 9.87 -4.50
N GLU A 197 13.99 8.89 -4.66
CA GLU A 197 13.55 8.34 -5.94
C GLU A 197 12.02 8.31 -6.13
N ALA A 198 11.28 8.97 -5.25
CA ALA A 198 9.82 8.97 -5.27
C ALA A 198 9.22 9.42 -6.61
N GLU A 199 9.83 10.42 -7.27
CA GLU A 199 9.46 10.89 -8.61
C GLU A 199 9.54 9.77 -9.66
N LYS A 200 10.66 9.03 -9.69
CA LYS A 200 10.86 7.92 -10.63
C LYS A 200 9.86 6.79 -10.39
N ASN A 201 9.52 6.54 -9.15
CA ASN A 201 8.63 5.45 -8.77
C ASN A 201 7.17 5.76 -9.07
N VAL A 202 6.74 7.01 -8.92
CA VAL A 202 5.45 7.47 -9.44
C VAL A 202 5.37 7.19 -10.95
N SER A 203 6.40 7.62 -11.72
CA SER A 203 6.44 7.39 -13.16
C SER A 203 6.43 5.90 -13.54
N LYS A 204 7.21 5.07 -12.83
CA LYS A 204 7.25 3.61 -13.03
C LYS A 204 5.88 2.96 -12.77
N LEU A 205 5.19 3.37 -11.70
CA LEU A 205 3.86 2.87 -11.34
C LEU A 205 2.84 3.12 -12.46
N PHE A 206 2.78 4.35 -12.95
CA PHE A 206 1.87 4.70 -14.05
C PHE A 206 2.25 4.00 -15.36
N ASN A 207 3.54 3.89 -15.67
CA ASN A 207 4.03 3.16 -16.85
C ASN A 207 3.71 1.66 -16.77
N MET A 208 3.82 1.06 -15.59
CA MET A 208 3.41 -0.32 -15.36
C MET A 208 1.92 -0.50 -15.61
N ALA A 209 1.07 0.37 -15.07
CA ALA A 209 -0.37 0.32 -15.29
C ALA A 209 -0.73 0.46 -16.77
N ARG A 210 -0.05 1.34 -17.53
CA ARG A 210 -0.22 1.49 -18.98
C ARG A 210 0.18 0.22 -19.72
N LYS A 211 1.33 -0.39 -19.39
CA LYS A 211 1.80 -1.64 -20.01
C LYS A 211 0.80 -2.79 -19.80
N TYR A 212 0.18 -2.90 -18.62
CA TYR A 212 -0.87 -3.91 -18.39
C TYR A 212 -2.09 -3.66 -19.27
N ASN A 213 -2.54 -2.41 -19.40
CA ASN A 213 -3.66 -2.05 -20.27
C ASN A 213 -3.35 -2.35 -21.75
N GLU A 214 -2.16 -1.97 -22.23
CA GLU A 214 -1.73 -2.17 -23.62
C GLU A 214 -1.53 -3.65 -23.96
N ARG A 215 -0.93 -4.42 -23.04
CA ARG A 215 -0.61 -5.83 -23.26
C ARG A 215 -1.85 -6.73 -23.24
N GLU A 216 -2.75 -6.48 -22.29
CA GLU A 216 -3.87 -7.38 -22.02
C GLU A 216 -5.19 -6.86 -22.63
N GLY A 217 -5.22 -5.59 -23.08
CA GLY A 217 -6.44 -4.95 -23.58
C GLY A 217 -7.55 -4.79 -22.54
N LYS A 218 -7.24 -5.02 -21.25
CA LYS A 218 -8.19 -4.97 -20.14
C LYS A 218 -8.13 -3.64 -19.41
N PRO A 219 -9.23 -3.17 -18.81
CA PRO A 219 -9.23 -2.00 -17.95
C PRO A 219 -8.28 -2.18 -16.75
N VAL A 220 -7.58 -1.10 -16.38
CA VAL A 220 -6.70 -1.06 -15.22
C VAL A 220 -7.19 0.01 -14.26
N ILE A 221 -7.44 -0.37 -13.02
CA ILE A 221 -7.74 0.55 -11.92
C ILE A 221 -6.50 0.67 -11.05
N LEU A 222 -5.88 1.84 -11.06
CA LEU A 222 -4.85 2.24 -10.12
C LEU A 222 -5.52 2.88 -8.90
N PHE A 223 -5.56 2.16 -7.80
CA PHE A 223 -6.10 2.63 -6.54
C PHE A 223 -4.98 3.10 -5.63
N ILE A 224 -5.12 4.32 -5.11
CA ILE A 224 -4.14 4.95 -4.22
C ILE A 224 -4.84 5.29 -2.92
N ASP A 225 -4.54 4.50 -1.89
CA ASP A 225 -5.09 4.74 -0.55
C ASP A 225 -4.29 5.83 0.17
N GLU A 226 -4.95 6.49 1.13
CA GLU A 226 -4.40 7.59 1.90
C GLU A 226 -3.69 8.65 1.04
N VAL A 227 -4.32 9.00 -0.08
CA VAL A 227 -3.76 9.94 -1.07
C VAL A 227 -3.37 11.30 -0.47
N ASP A 228 -3.94 11.67 0.67
CA ASP A 228 -3.56 12.85 1.45
C ASP A 228 -2.13 12.76 2.02
N SER A 229 -1.57 11.57 2.20
CA SER A 229 -0.17 11.39 2.60
C SER A 229 0.82 11.78 1.51
N LEU A 230 0.44 11.63 0.24
CA LEU A 230 1.23 12.04 -0.92
C LEU A 230 0.98 13.50 -1.30
N LEU A 231 -0.25 13.99 -1.12
CA LEU A 231 -0.79 15.17 -1.78
C LEU A 231 -1.22 16.27 -0.80
N GLY A 232 -1.05 16.03 0.51
CA GLY A 232 -1.41 16.99 1.56
C GLY A 232 -0.50 18.23 1.55
N ASP A 233 -1.06 19.35 1.99
CA ASP A 233 -0.32 20.60 2.19
C ASP A 233 0.48 20.50 3.51
N ARG A 234 1.80 20.30 3.40
CA ARG A 234 2.72 20.33 4.53
C ARG A 234 3.64 21.52 4.37
N ASN A 235 3.58 22.46 5.30
CA ASN A 235 4.40 23.67 5.35
C ASN A 235 5.93 23.43 5.42
N SER A 236 6.40 22.18 5.35
CA SER A 236 7.82 21.79 5.44
C SER A 236 8.17 20.67 4.45
N GLU A 237 7.67 20.77 3.20
CA GLU A 237 7.99 19.77 2.18
C GLU A 237 9.48 19.76 1.83
N VAL A 238 10.12 18.60 1.92
CA VAL A 238 11.47 18.38 1.40
C VAL A 238 11.41 18.34 -0.13
N GLY A 239 12.37 18.88 -0.83
CA GLY A 239 12.35 19.04 -2.30
C GLY A 239 12.10 17.75 -3.10
N GLY A 240 12.24 16.56 -2.50
CA GLY A 240 11.88 15.27 -3.08
C GLY A 240 10.38 15.00 -3.11
N GLU A 241 9.66 15.41 -2.06
CA GLU A 241 8.20 15.27 -1.95
C GLU A 241 7.50 16.15 -2.98
N ILE A 242 7.96 17.40 -3.15
CA ILE A 242 7.42 18.32 -4.16
C ILE A 242 7.56 17.75 -5.58
N ARG A 243 8.70 17.12 -5.90
CA ARG A 243 8.92 16.51 -7.23
C ARG A 243 8.01 15.31 -7.45
N ALA A 244 7.86 14.42 -6.47
CA ALA A 244 6.94 13.30 -6.55
C ALA A 244 5.48 13.75 -6.74
N LYS A 245 5.08 14.80 -6.02
CA LYS A 245 3.79 15.46 -6.14
C LYS A 245 3.54 15.99 -7.57
N ASN A 246 4.49 16.76 -8.10
CA ASN A 246 4.40 17.30 -9.46
C ASN A 246 4.41 16.19 -10.52
N GLN A 247 5.19 15.13 -10.34
CA GLN A 247 5.17 13.97 -11.23
C GLN A 247 3.81 13.28 -11.21
N PHE A 248 3.22 13.09 -10.03
CA PHE A 248 1.89 12.50 -9.90
C PHE A 248 0.82 13.33 -10.62
N LEU A 249 0.85 14.67 -10.49
CA LEU A 249 -0.04 15.56 -11.22
C LEU A 249 0.13 15.44 -12.74
N SER A 250 1.37 15.40 -13.20
CA SER A 250 1.69 15.22 -14.63
C SER A 250 1.17 13.89 -15.17
N GLU A 251 1.31 12.81 -14.40
CA GLU A 251 0.81 11.49 -14.79
C GLU A 251 -0.72 11.44 -14.83
N LEU A 252 -1.41 12.07 -13.86
CA LEU A 252 -2.87 12.21 -13.88
C LEU A 252 -3.36 13.00 -15.10
N ASP A 253 -2.69 14.10 -15.44
CA ASP A 253 -3.01 14.87 -16.65
C ASP A 253 -2.80 14.02 -17.92
N GLY A 254 -1.74 13.20 -17.94
CA GLY A 254 -1.47 12.25 -19.02
C GLY A 254 -2.55 11.18 -19.17
N VAL A 255 -3.12 10.69 -18.08
CA VAL A 255 -4.25 9.74 -18.08
C VAL A 255 -5.53 10.42 -18.57
N ASN A 256 -5.80 11.64 -18.10
CA ASN A 256 -6.99 12.41 -18.48
C ASN A 256 -6.96 12.89 -19.95
N GLY A 257 -5.78 13.18 -20.48
CA GLY A 257 -5.59 13.75 -21.83
C GLY A 257 -5.47 12.71 -22.97
N LYS A 258 -5.11 11.46 -22.68
CA LYS A 258 -5.00 10.39 -23.67
C LYS A 258 -6.40 9.91 -24.07
N GLY A 259 -6.75 10.08 -25.35
CA GLY A 259 -8.03 9.79 -25.97
C GLY A 259 -8.73 8.47 -25.57
N LYS A 260 -9.69 8.01 -26.38
CA LYS A 260 -10.59 6.88 -26.08
C LYS A 260 -9.90 5.51 -25.94
N GLU A 261 -8.62 5.38 -26.34
CA GLU A 261 -7.92 4.10 -26.49
C GLU A 261 -7.40 3.51 -25.16
N THR A 262 -7.19 4.32 -24.12
CA THR A 262 -6.62 3.82 -22.87
C THR A 262 -7.70 3.63 -21.82
N MET A 263 -7.91 2.39 -21.35
CA MET A 263 -8.86 2.07 -20.27
C MET A 263 -8.16 2.03 -18.91
N MET A 264 -7.46 3.11 -18.60
CA MET A 264 -6.78 3.28 -17.31
C MET A 264 -7.54 4.30 -16.45
N TYR A 265 -7.83 3.93 -15.23
CA TYR A 265 -8.55 4.73 -14.24
C TYR A 265 -7.70 4.90 -12.99
N VAL A 266 -7.69 6.11 -12.42
CA VAL A 266 -7.01 6.39 -11.17
C VAL A 266 -8.06 6.74 -10.12
N ILE A 267 -8.09 5.98 -9.04
CA ILE A 267 -8.99 6.19 -7.91
C ILE A 267 -8.15 6.53 -6.68
N GLY A 268 -8.18 7.77 -6.25
CA GLY A 268 -7.62 8.17 -4.95
C GLY A 268 -8.64 7.96 -3.83
N ALA A 269 -8.19 7.54 -2.65
CA ALA A 269 -9.01 7.49 -1.46
C ALA A 269 -8.41 8.34 -0.34
N THR A 270 -9.26 9.07 0.39
CA THR A 270 -8.83 9.87 1.54
C THR A 270 -9.90 9.93 2.63
N ASN A 271 -9.46 9.98 3.87
CA ASN A 271 -10.30 10.30 5.02
C ASN A 271 -10.31 11.81 5.35
N LYS A 272 -9.41 12.60 4.71
CA LYS A 272 -9.18 14.02 4.99
C LYS A 272 -9.20 14.84 3.69
N PRO A 273 -10.36 14.97 3.02
CA PRO A 273 -10.44 15.68 1.74
C PRO A 273 -10.04 17.16 1.83
N TRP A 274 -10.16 17.76 3.01
CA TRP A 274 -9.78 19.16 3.27
C TRP A 274 -8.25 19.37 3.32
N SER A 275 -7.44 18.31 3.38
CA SER A 275 -5.97 18.39 3.34
C SER A 275 -5.40 18.38 1.93
N LEU A 276 -6.24 18.19 0.91
CA LEU A 276 -5.80 18.11 -0.47
C LEU A 276 -5.80 19.50 -1.12
N ASP A 277 -4.72 19.81 -1.83
CA ASP A 277 -4.57 21.07 -2.57
C ASP A 277 -5.55 21.20 -3.74
N GLU A 278 -5.90 22.42 -4.08
CA GLU A 278 -6.78 22.72 -5.23
C GLU A 278 -6.26 22.15 -6.56
N PRO A 279 -4.95 22.19 -6.90
CA PRO A 279 -4.42 21.56 -8.11
C PRO A 279 -4.75 20.08 -8.24
N PHE A 280 -4.74 19.31 -7.12
CA PHE A 280 -5.12 17.91 -7.11
C PHE A 280 -6.61 17.71 -7.27
N LEU A 281 -7.39 18.48 -6.51
CA LEU A 281 -8.85 18.40 -6.60
C LEU A 281 -9.39 18.64 -8.01
N ARG A 282 -8.68 19.44 -8.82
CA ARG A 282 -9.02 19.67 -10.24
C ARG A 282 -8.73 18.46 -11.14
N ARG A 283 -7.73 17.63 -10.82
CA ARG A 283 -7.38 16.45 -11.61
C ARG A 283 -8.31 15.27 -11.33
N PHE A 284 -8.87 15.21 -10.12
CA PHE A 284 -9.95 14.27 -9.81
C PHE A 284 -11.29 14.81 -10.31
N GLN A 285 -11.62 14.43 -11.55
CA GLN A 285 -12.81 14.95 -12.27
C GLN A 285 -14.12 14.56 -11.61
N LYS A 286 -14.18 13.40 -10.92
CA LYS A 286 -15.32 12.93 -10.17
C LYS A 286 -14.94 12.76 -8.70
N ARG A 287 -15.71 13.38 -7.80
CA ARG A 287 -15.55 13.25 -6.35
C ARG A 287 -16.78 12.55 -5.79
N ILE A 288 -16.55 11.45 -5.10
CA ILE A 288 -17.59 10.54 -4.64
C ILE A 288 -17.51 10.43 -3.12
N TYR A 289 -18.56 10.85 -2.45
CA TYR A 289 -18.65 10.72 -1.00
C TYR A 289 -19.05 9.30 -0.62
N VAL A 290 -18.27 8.68 0.24
CA VAL A 290 -18.53 7.33 0.80
C VAL A 290 -18.99 7.53 2.24
N SER A 291 -20.32 7.52 2.42
CA SER A 291 -20.98 7.81 3.69
C SER A 291 -20.87 6.67 4.69
N LEU A 292 -21.14 6.97 5.95
CA LEU A 292 -21.45 5.93 6.95
C LEU A 292 -22.70 5.15 6.52
N PRO A 293 -22.79 3.85 6.92
CA PRO A 293 -23.94 3.01 6.56
C PRO A 293 -25.24 3.56 7.19
N ASN A 294 -26.29 3.68 6.40
CA ASN A 294 -27.64 3.97 6.87
C ASN A 294 -28.19 2.77 7.65
N GLN A 295 -29.37 2.92 8.25
CA GLN A 295 -29.98 1.87 9.08
C GLN A 295 -30.13 0.53 8.35
N ASP A 296 -30.56 0.54 7.08
CA ASP A 296 -30.73 -0.67 6.29
C ASP A 296 -29.40 -1.35 5.94
N ALA A 297 -28.39 -0.55 5.63
CA ALA A 297 -27.03 -1.06 5.43
C ALA A 297 -26.46 -1.65 6.73
N ARG A 298 -26.64 -1.00 7.88
CA ARG A 298 -26.24 -1.55 9.18
C ARG A 298 -26.96 -2.86 9.50
N HIS A 299 -28.25 -2.97 9.19
CA HIS A 299 -29.00 -4.21 9.35
C HIS A 299 -28.36 -5.35 8.56
N LYS A 300 -28.09 -5.12 7.27
CA LYS A 300 -27.46 -6.13 6.40
C LYS A 300 -26.03 -6.47 6.84
N LEU A 301 -25.26 -5.49 7.35
CA LEU A 301 -23.93 -5.73 7.90
C LEU A 301 -23.96 -6.62 9.14
N PHE A 302 -24.88 -6.33 10.09
CA PHE A 302 -25.08 -7.20 11.25
C PHE A 302 -25.54 -8.59 10.84
N GLU A 303 -26.46 -8.69 9.90
CA GLU A 303 -26.92 -9.98 9.35
C GLU A 303 -25.73 -10.77 8.79
N GLN A 304 -24.93 -10.17 7.90
CA GLN A 304 -23.76 -10.81 7.29
C GLN A 304 -22.76 -11.32 8.34
N TYR A 305 -22.37 -10.46 9.29
CA TYR A 305 -21.34 -10.82 10.27
C TYR A 305 -21.81 -11.74 11.39
N THR A 306 -23.11 -11.74 11.67
CA THR A 306 -23.67 -12.66 12.68
C THR A 306 -24.27 -13.93 12.08
N ASN A 307 -24.36 -14.05 10.74
CA ASN A 307 -24.94 -15.22 10.07
C ASN A 307 -24.27 -16.56 10.49
N PRO A 308 -22.93 -16.65 10.57
CA PRO A 308 -22.26 -17.89 10.98
C PRO A 308 -22.34 -18.16 12.48
N LEU A 309 -22.93 -17.28 13.29
CA LEU A 309 -22.95 -17.38 14.75
C LEU A 309 -24.28 -17.88 15.27
N LYS A 310 -24.26 -18.70 16.32
CA LYS A 310 -25.48 -19.13 17.03
C LYS A 310 -26.09 -17.95 17.77
N LYS A 311 -27.38 -17.70 17.53
CA LYS A 311 -28.12 -16.53 18.05
C LYS A 311 -29.32 -16.98 18.86
N SER A 312 -29.58 -16.35 19.99
CA SER A 312 -30.76 -16.60 20.82
C SER A 312 -32.05 -16.26 20.07
N ALA A 313 -33.16 -16.90 20.43
CA ALA A 313 -34.46 -16.65 19.83
C ALA A 313 -34.96 -15.18 19.96
N ARG A 314 -34.41 -14.42 20.90
CA ARG A 314 -34.73 -13.00 21.13
C ARG A 314 -33.75 -12.02 20.43
N PHE A 315 -32.87 -12.55 19.59
CA PHE A 315 -31.90 -11.74 18.85
C PHE A 315 -32.62 -10.91 17.78
N ASN A 316 -32.41 -9.58 17.78
CA ASN A 316 -33.14 -8.67 16.90
C ASN A 316 -32.19 -7.72 16.16
N LEU A 317 -31.97 -8.02 14.87
CA LEU A 317 -31.10 -7.24 13.97
C LEU A 317 -31.57 -5.80 13.76
N VAL A 318 -32.90 -5.55 13.71
CA VAL A 318 -33.46 -4.20 13.53
C VAL A 318 -33.10 -3.32 14.73
N THR A 319 -33.20 -3.90 15.93
CA THR A 319 -32.82 -3.21 17.17
C THR A 319 -31.33 -2.90 17.19
N LEU A 320 -30.47 -3.84 16.78
CA LEU A 320 -29.03 -3.60 16.65
C LEU A 320 -28.74 -2.47 15.67
N ALA A 321 -29.30 -2.52 14.46
CA ALA A 321 -29.10 -1.51 13.44
C ALA A 321 -29.48 -0.08 13.92
N LYS A 322 -30.53 0.02 14.74
CA LYS A 322 -30.92 1.30 15.38
C LYS A 322 -29.96 1.74 16.47
N GLN A 323 -29.49 0.81 17.31
CA GLN A 323 -28.62 1.13 18.44
C GLN A 323 -27.22 1.57 18.02
N PHE A 324 -26.72 1.08 16.90
CA PHE A 324 -25.36 1.37 16.40
C PHE A 324 -25.34 2.45 15.32
N ASP A 325 -26.13 3.49 15.50
CA ASP A 325 -26.07 4.68 14.65
C ASP A 325 -24.71 5.38 14.77
N GLY A 326 -24.17 5.89 13.66
CA GLY A 326 -22.87 6.52 13.60
C GLY A 326 -21.66 5.54 13.50
N TYR A 327 -21.88 4.23 13.57
CA TYR A 327 -20.81 3.24 13.42
C TYR A 327 -20.51 2.97 11.93
N SER A 328 -19.22 2.89 11.58
CA SER A 328 -18.77 2.50 10.25
C SER A 328 -18.96 0.99 10.01
N ALA A 329 -18.79 0.55 8.76
CA ALA A 329 -18.84 -0.87 8.43
C ALA A 329 -17.74 -1.68 9.14
N SER A 330 -16.55 -1.09 9.30
CA SER A 330 -15.46 -1.68 10.07
C SER A 330 -15.79 -1.78 11.56
N ASP A 331 -16.36 -0.72 12.14
CA ASP A 331 -16.78 -0.74 13.55
C ASP A 331 -17.81 -1.84 13.83
N ILE A 332 -18.77 -2.03 12.90
CA ILE A 332 -19.81 -3.08 13.04
C ILE A 332 -19.17 -4.47 12.99
N LYS A 333 -18.21 -4.69 12.09
CA LYS A 333 -17.44 -5.93 12.03
C LYS A 333 -16.73 -6.20 13.36
N ASP A 334 -16.04 -5.18 13.88
CA ASP A 334 -15.30 -5.26 15.15
C ASP A 334 -16.21 -5.52 16.35
N VAL A 335 -17.41 -4.94 16.34
CA VAL A 335 -18.44 -5.18 17.35
C VAL A 335 -18.90 -6.64 17.31
N CYS A 336 -19.18 -7.18 16.13
CA CYS A 336 -19.59 -8.58 15.95
C CYS A 336 -18.47 -9.56 16.38
N GLN A 337 -17.24 -9.28 16.01
CA GLN A 337 -16.06 -10.05 16.43
C GLN A 337 -15.88 -9.97 17.96
N GLY A 338 -16.05 -8.78 18.55
CA GLY A 338 -15.99 -8.59 19.98
C GLY A 338 -17.04 -9.40 20.73
N ALA A 339 -18.28 -9.45 20.23
CA ALA A 339 -19.37 -10.26 20.80
C ALA A 339 -19.06 -11.76 20.67
N GLN A 340 -18.53 -12.19 19.52
CA GLN A 340 -18.08 -13.58 19.35
C GLN A 340 -17.00 -13.96 20.35
N LEU A 341 -15.95 -13.11 20.47
CA LEU A 341 -14.85 -13.36 21.40
C LEU A 341 -15.32 -13.42 22.87
N LEU A 342 -16.36 -12.65 23.23
CA LEU A 342 -16.91 -12.65 24.58
C LEU A 342 -17.46 -14.04 24.93
N VAL A 343 -18.32 -14.62 24.10
CA VAL A 343 -18.92 -15.93 24.35
C VAL A 343 -17.91 -17.08 24.25
N VAL A 344 -16.93 -16.97 23.37
CA VAL A 344 -15.82 -17.92 23.25
C VAL A 344 -14.94 -17.87 24.52
N ASN A 345 -14.58 -16.69 25.01
CA ASN A 345 -13.81 -16.55 26.24
C ASN A 345 -14.55 -17.09 27.47
N GLU A 346 -15.86 -16.96 27.52
CA GLU A 346 -16.67 -17.55 28.60
C GLU A 346 -16.59 -19.08 28.59
N LEU A 347 -16.66 -19.70 27.38
CA LEU A 347 -16.49 -21.14 27.22
C LEU A 347 -15.13 -21.60 27.75
N PHE A 348 -14.05 -21.00 27.28
CA PHE A 348 -12.68 -21.40 27.67
C PHE A 348 -12.34 -21.12 29.13
N LYS A 349 -13.03 -20.18 29.79
CA LYS A 349 -12.89 -19.90 31.22
C LYS A 349 -13.83 -20.73 32.10
N SER A 350 -14.75 -21.45 31.51
CA SER A 350 -15.66 -22.34 32.25
C SER A 350 -14.88 -23.47 32.90
N SER A 351 -15.20 -23.78 34.14
CA SER A 351 -14.65 -24.95 34.87
C SER A 351 -15.05 -26.28 34.23
N THR A 352 -16.03 -26.26 33.33
CA THR A 352 -16.53 -27.47 32.64
C THR A 352 -15.87 -27.67 31.28
N TYR A 353 -15.06 -26.71 30.81
CA TYR A 353 -14.35 -26.86 29.54
C TYR A 353 -13.21 -27.85 29.65
N HIS A 354 -13.14 -28.78 28.72
CA HIS A 354 -11.99 -29.67 28.51
C HIS A 354 -11.71 -29.77 26.99
N GLU A 355 -10.46 -30.05 26.64
CA GLU A 355 -10.09 -30.27 25.24
C GLU A 355 -10.79 -31.56 24.77
N PRO A 356 -11.43 -31.55 23.58
CA PRO A 356 -12.15 -32.71 23.07
C PRO A 356 -11.17 -33.88 22.81
N VAL A 357 -11.50 -35.05 23.30
CA VAL A 357 -10.76 -36.29 23.01
C VAL A 357 -11.23 -36.85 21.67
N GLU A 358 -10.40 -37.69 21.04
CA GLU A 358 -10.68 -38.30 19.74
C GLU A 358 -12.06 -39.03 19.75
N GLY A 359 -13.00 -38.56 18.92
CA GLY A 359 -14.38 -39.06 18.85
C GLY A 359 -15.42 -38.29 19.68
N GLU A 360 -15.01 -37.28 20.45
CA GLU A 360 -15.91 -36.42 21.21
C GLU A 360 -16.34 -35.18 20.41
N THR A 361 -17.61 -34.80 20.50
CA THR A 361 -18.09 -33.56 19.89
C THR A 361 -17.59 -32.37 20.68
N PRO A 362 -16.86 -31.40 20.06
CA PRO A 362 -16.39 -30.21 20.76
C PRO A 362 -17.52 -29.43 21.41
N GLN A 363 -17.24 -28.87 22.59
CA GLN A 363 -18.19 -28.01 23.28
C GLN A 363 -18.36 -26.69 22.52
N ASP A 364 -19.62 -26.32 22.24
CA ASP A 364 -19.95 -25.06 21.57
C ASP A 364 -20.08 -23.90 22.58
N PRO A 365 -19.71 -22.67 22.19
CA PRO A 365 -20.03 -21.50 22.99
C PRO A 365 -21.55 -21.29 23.07
N ARG A 366 -22.01 -20.61 24.12
CA ARG A 366 -23.42 -20.23 24.23
C ARG A 366 -23.86 -19.32 23.08
N GLU A 367 -25.16 -19.26 22.86
CA GLU A 367 -25.77 -18.38 21.90
C GLU A 367 -25.52 -16.90 22.22
N LEU A 368 -25.34 -16.09 21.17
CA LEU A 368 -25.24 -14.64 21.25
C LEU A 368 -26.58 -14.02 21.65
N THR A 369 -26.51 -13.05 22.56
CA THR A 369 -27.67 -12.30 23.05
C THR A 369 -27.54 -10.79 22.78
N MET A 370 -28.64 -10.05 22.88
CA MET A 370 -28.63 -8.59 22.78
C MET A 370 -27.82 -7.93 23.91
N ALA A 371 -27.67 -8.59 25.05
CA ALA A 371 -26.85 -8.08 26.18
C ALA A 371 -25.36 -8.04 25.80
N ASP A 372 -24.85 -9.04 25.09
CA ASP A 372 -23.45 -9.10 24.64
C ASP A 372 -23.09 -7.89 23.78
N PHE A 373 -23.98 -7.50 22.86
CA PHE A 373 -23.80 -6.32 22.00
C PHE A 373 -23.88 -5.02 22.79
N LYS A 374 -24.73 -4.95 23.83
CA LYS A 374 -24.80 -3.79 24.74
C LYS A 374 -23.51 -3.61 25.50
N ASP A 375 -22.91 -4.71 26.01
CA ASP A 375 -21.64 -4.69 26.74
C ASP A 375 -20.46 -4.28 25.83
N ILE A 376 -20.44 -4.78 24.60
CA ILE A 376 -19.43 -4.36 23.61
C ILE A 376 -19.61 -2.90 23.23
N LYS A 377 -20.83 -2.41 23.03
CA LYS A 377 -21.10 -0.99 22.74
C LYS A 377 -20.61 -0.06 23.84
N ALA A 378 -20.73 -0.46 25.09
CA ALA A 378 -20.23 0.31 26.22
C ALA A 378 -18.68 0.45 26.20
N LYS A 379 -17.98 -0.57 25.69
CA LYS A 379 -16.52 -0.63 25.60
C LYS A 379 -15.96 -0.03 24.31
N ARG A 380 -16.71 -0.06 23.20
CA ARG A 380 -16.27 0.38 21.87
C ARG A 380 -17.20 1.47 21.36
N LYS A 381 -16.70 2.70 21.36
CA LYS A 381 -17.38 3.83 20.72
C LYS A 381 -17.13 3.82 19.21
N PRO A 382 -17.96 4.50 18.41
CA PRO A 382 -17.71 4.65 16.98
C PRO A 382 -16.34 5.31 16.75
N SER A 383 -15.61 4.86 15.72
CA SER A 383 -14.29 5.38 15.35
C SER A 383 -14.37 6.82 14.82
N VAL A 384 -15.54 7.23 14.39
CA VAL A 384 -15.84 8.58 13.89
C VAL A 384 -16.62 9.33 14.95
N SER A 385 -16.01 10.34 15.56
CA SER A 385 -16.76 11.33 16.37
C SER A 385 -17.50 12.26 15.43
N ILE A 386 -18.82 12.21 15.49
CA ILE A 386 -19.71 13.17 14.82
C ILE A 386 -19.69 14.49 15.58
#